data_af64387628534d8db39614765f517076
#
_entry.id   af64387628534d8db39614765f517076
#
_cell.length_a   1.000
_cell.length_b   1.000
_cell.length_c   1.000
_cell.angle_alpha   90.00
_cell.angle_beta   90.00
_cell.angle_gamma   90.00
#
_symmetry.space_group_name_H-M   'P 1'
#
loop_
_entity.id
_entity.type
_entity.pdbx_description
1 polymer ?
#
loop_
_entity_poly.entity_id
_entity_poly.type
_entity_poly.pdbx_seq_one_letter_code
_entity_poly.pdbx_strand_id
1 'polypeptide(L)'
;MLFSQEAEPDSLPSWKQERKLGILINQSSFDNWLAGGVNSFSGTLNFDYDLAYQNEKWNWTTTLDTALGYAKNMGDDYFNKTEDQLEINTILLRKSERDINFSSSFNLKTQNAPGNNFIEQEGDIERVKTSGFFSPAYMRLGVGIAFKKNDLIALQFNPLNARLIVVDQMFTRNLAAGE
;
A
#
# COMPACT_ATOMS: atom_id res chain seq x y z
N MET A 1 35.17 10.04 -0.63
CA MET A 1 34.87 11.16 0.28
C MET A 1 33.53 10.87 0.91
N LEU A 2 33.53 10.45 2.16
CA LEU A 2 32.32 10.20 2.94
C LEU A 2 31.88 11.54 3.54
N PHE A 3 30.73 12.05 3.11
CA PHE A 3 30.12 13.18 3.79
C PHE A 3 29.43 12.63 5.06
N SER A 4 30.08 12.88 6.19
CA SER A 4 29.47 12.76 7.51
C SER A 4 28.41 13.86 7.61
N GLN A 5 27.13 13.50 7.66
CA GLN A 5 26.11 14.43 8.11
C GLN A 5 26.22 14.54 9.62
N GLU A 6 26.81 15.63 10.08
CA GLU A 6 26.71 16.07 11.47
C GLU A 6 25.23 16.25 11.84
N ALA A 7 24.80 15.56 12.87
CA ALA A 7 23.50 15.77 13.46
C ALA A 7 23.49 17.17 14.12
N GLU A 8 22.72 18.11 13.57
CA GLU A 8 22.47 19.38 14.22
C GLU A 8 21.71 19.16 15.54
N PRO A 9 22.24 19.69 16.66
CA PRO A 9 21.55 19.63 17.93
C PRO A 9 20.43 20.69 17.98
N ASP A 10 19.32 20.34 18.63
CA ASP A 10 18.20 21.21 19.02
C ASP A 10 17.54 21.98 17.86
N SER A 11 16.88 21.26 17.01
CA SER A 11 16.14 21.90 15.93
C SER A 11 14.70 22.17 16.31
N LEU A 12 14.25 23.37 15.95
CA LEU A 12 12.84 23.74 15.82
C LEU A 12 12.02 22.60 15.19
N PRO A 13 10.71 22.50 15.47
CA PRO A 13 9.85 21.48 14.88
C PRO A 13 10.02 21.47 13.37
N SER A 14 10.43 20.33 12.82
CA SER A 14 10.75 20.22 11.40
C SER A 14 9.82 19.24 10.71
N TRP A 15 9.29 19.66 9.57
CA TRP A 15 8.60 18.80 8.62
C TRP A 15 9.57 18.36 7.54
N LYS A 16 9.61 17.05 7.29
CA LYS A 16 10.30 16.47 6.13
C LYS A 16 9.28 15.73 5.27
N GLN A 17 9.40 15.88 3.97
CA GLN A 17 8.53 15.20 3.03
C GLN A 17 9.32 14.74 1.81
N GLU A 18 9.01 13.55 1.36
CA GLU A 18 9.55 12.95 0.14
C GLU A 18 8.40 12.47 -0.74
N ARG A 19 8.57 12.58 -2.04
CA ARG A 19 7.57 12.15 -3.03
C ARG A 19 8.29 11.44 -4.13
N LYS A 20 7.75 10.28 -4.54
CA LYS A 20 8.25 9.51 -5.67
C LYS A 20 7.10 9.21 -6.60
N LEU A 21 7.29 9.43 -7.87
CA LEU A 21 6.36 9.04 -8.93
C LEU A 21 7.10 8.09 -9.87
N GLY A 22 6.55 6.90 -10.07
CA GLY A 22 7.08 5.89 -10.96
C GLY A 22 6.08 5.54 -12.05
N ILE A 23 6.56 5.41 -13.27
CA ILE A 23 5.79 4.88 -14.40
C ILE A 23 6.58 3.72 -14.98
N LEU A 24 5.97 2.54 -15.01
CA LEU A 24 6.52 1.34 -15.61
C LEU A 24 5.69 0.95 -16.82
N ILE A 25 6.33 0.79 -17.96
CA ILE A 25 5.70 0.36 -19.20
C ILE A 25 6.44 -0.89 -19.68
N ASN A 26 5.70 -1.95 -19.97
CA ASN A 26 6.24 -3.19 -20.51
C ASN A 26 5.48 -3.56 -21.77
N GLN A 27 6.21 -4.09 -22.73
CA GLN A 27 5.67 -4.68 -23.95
C GLN A 27 6.35 -6.01 -24.21
N SER A 28 5.57 -7.03 -24.50
CA SER A 28 6.06 -8.31 -25.01
C SER A 28 5.53 -8.55 -26.42
N SER A 29 6.43 -8.99 -27.32
CA SER A 29 6.09 -9.32 -28.69
C SER A 29 6.74 -10.63 -29.07
N PHE A 30 5.94 -11.57 -29.54
CA PHE A 30 6.37 -12.89 -29.97
C PHE A 30 5.97 -13.08 -31.45
N ASP A 31 6.91 -13.48 -32.26
CA ASP A 31 6.66 -13.85 -33.65
C ASP A 31 7.17 -15.27 -33.89
N ASN A 32 6.32 -16.15 -34.41
CA ASN A 32 6.62 -17.55 -34.73
C ASN A 32 7.24 -18.36 -33.54
N TRP A 33 6.87 -18.06 -32.30
CA TRP A 33 7.38 -18.73 -31.13
C TRP A 33 6.67 -20.06 -30.86
N LEU A 34 7.39 -21.18 -31.08
CA LEU A 34 6.85 -22.55 -30.95
C LEU A 34 6.33 -22.92 -29.55
N ALA A 35 6.83 -22.26 -28.51
CA ALA A 35 6.41 -22.52 -27.12
C ALA A 35 5.11 -21.77 -26.73
N GLY A 36 4.53 -20.99 -27.62
CA GLY A 36 3.35 -20.16 -27.37
C GLY A 36 3.70 -18.90 -26.55
N GLY A 37 3.55 -17.73 -27.13
CA GLY A 37 3.70 -16.43 -26.46
C GLY A 37 2.52 -15.55 -26.82
N VAL A 38 2.05 -14.73 -25.88
CA VAL A 38 0.99 -13.75 -26.12
C VAL A 38 1.59 -12.37 -26.14
N ASN A 39 1.39 -11.67 -27.25
CA ASN A 39 1.78 -10.27 -27.34
C ASN A 39 0.97 -9.47 -26.33
N SER A 40 1.62 -8.68 -25.51
CA SER A 40 0.96 -7.91 -24.47
C SER A 40 1.59 -6.54 -24.27
N PHE A 41 0.79 -5.63 -23.74
CA PHE A 41 1.21 -4.32 -23.31
C PHE A 41 0.71 -4.08 -21.90
N SER A 42 1.57 -3.57 -21.02
CA SER A 42 1.17 -3.21 -19.65
C SER A 42 1.77 -1.89 -19.20
N GLY A 43 1.05 -1.22 -18.30
CA GLY A 43 1.51 -0.01 -17.67
C GLY A 43 1.14 -0.01 -16.20
N THR A 44 2.05 0.46 -15.34
CA THR A 44 1.83 0.65 -13.91
C THR A 44 2.25 2.06 -13.52
N LEU A 45 1.41 2.74 -12.75
CA LEU A 45 1.68 4.02 -12.11
C LEU A 45 1.83 3.79 -10.61
N ASN A 46 2.95 4.25 -10.05
CA ASN A 46 3.24 4.20 -8.62
C ASN A 46 3.41 5.60 -8.07
N PHE A 47 2.89 5.86 -6.89
CA PHE A 47 3.12 7.10 -6.18
C PHE A 47 3.36 6.80 -4.70
N ASP A 48 4.52 7.27 -4.20
CA ASP A 48 4.91 7.14 -2.80
C ASP A 48 5.03 8.55 -2.19
N TYR A 49 4.54 8.71 -0.98
CA TYR A 49 4.63 9.94 -0.23
C TYR A 49 5.01 9.65 1.22
N ASP A 50 6.14 10.20 1.62
CA ASP A 50 6.65 10.13 2.99
C ASP A 50 6.52 11.49 3.66
N LEU A 51 5.90 11.52 4.82
CA LEU A 51 5.76 12.69 5.66
C LEU A 51 6.32 12.38 7.04
N ALA A 52 7.26 13.17 7.50
CA ALA A 52 7.81 13.09 8.85
C ALA A 52 7.75 14.44 9.55
N TYR A 53 7.33 14.40 10.79
CA TYR A 53 7.34 15.52 11.71
C TYR A 53 8.10 15.15 12.97
N GLN A 54 9.00 15.99 13.40
CA GLN A 54 9.78 15.79 14.61
C GLN A 54 9.89 17.08 15.42
N ASN A 55 9.68 16.97 16.72
CA ASN A 55 10.02 17.98 17.71
C ASN A 55 10.57 17.32 18.99
N GLU A 56 10.77 18.10 20.04
CA GLU A 56 11.27 17.58 21.31
C GLU A 56 10.40 16.47 21.92
N LYS A 57 9.07 16.56 21.75
CA LYS A 57 8.08 15.66 22.41
C LYS A 57 7.50 14.61 21.50
N TRP A 58 7.46 14.87 20.18
CA TRP A 58 6.74 14.05 19.24
C TRP A 58 7.61 13.65 18.05
N ASN A 59 7.42 12.44 17.59
CA ASN A 59 7.88 11.98 16.29
C ASN A 59 6.69 11.33 15.59
N TRP A 60 6.31 11.89 14.44
CA TRP A 60 5.21 11.42 13.64
C TRP A 60 5.71 11.12 12.24
N THR A 61 5.44 9.92 11.76
CA THR A 61 5.73 9.50 10.39
C THR A 61 4.48 8.96 9.75
N THR A 62 4.23 9.35 8.50
CA THR A 62 3.17 8.81 7.67
C THR A 62 3.74 8.47 6.31
N THR A 63 3.47 7.26 5.82
CA THR A 63 3.76 6.84 4.47
C THR A 63 2.46 6.56 3.73
N LEU A 64 2.38 6.99 2.49
CA LEU A 64 1.33 6.65 1.55
C LEU A 64 1.99 5.98 0.35
N ASP A 65 1.62 4.74 0.09
CA ASP A 65 2.08 3.96 -1.04
C ASP A 65 0.87 3.60 -1.90
N THR A 66 0.89 3.95 -3.17
CA THR A 66 -0.19 3.61 -4.09
C THR A 66 0.33 3.17 -5.44
N ALA A 67 -0.29 2.15 -5.99
CA ALA A 67 0.03 1.59 -7.30
C ALA A 67 -1.26 1.23 -8.04
N LEU A 68 -1.26 1.47 -9.36
CA LEU A 68 -2.34 1.05 -10.24
C LEU A 68 -1.75 0.62 -11.58
N GLY A 69 -1.99 -0.63 -11.95
CA GLY A 69 -1.48 -1.23 -13.16
C GLY A 69 -2.55 -1.94 -13.96
N TYR A 70 -2.41 -1.86 -15.28
CA TYR A 70 -3.25 -2.57 -16.23
C TYR A 70 -2.40 -3.22 -17.32
N ALA A 71 -2.86 -4.38 -17.79
CA ALA A 71 -2.29 -5.08 -18.94
C ALA A 71 -3.39 -5.44 -19.93
N LYS A 72 -3.02 -5.46 -21.20
CA LYS A 72 -3.87 -5.94 -22.29
C LYS A 72 -3.07 -6.93 -23.14
N ASN A 73 -3.59 -8.12 -23.36
CA ASN A 73 -3.06 -9.04 -24.34
C ASN A 73 -3.58 -8.66 -25.73
N MET A 74 -2.79 -8.86 -26.76
CA MET A 74 -3.28 -8.75 -28.13
C MET A 74 -4.31 -9.86 -28.41
N GLY A 75 -5.50 -9.42 -28.83
CA GLY A 75 -6.65 -10.31 -29.02
C GLY A 75 -7.72 -10.15 -27.95
N ASP A 76 -7.41 -9.63 -26.78
CA ASP A 76 -8.42 -9.31 -25.76
C ASP A 76 -9.06 -7.96 -26.07
N ASP A 77 -10.37 -7.83 -25.83
CA ASP A 77 -11.09 -6.56 -25.95
C ASP A 77 -11.10 -5.75 -24.63
N TYR A 78 -10.42 -6.25 -23.61
CA TYR A 78 -10.43 -5.68 -22.25
C TYR A 78 -9.02 -5.53 -21.68
N PHE A 79 -8.92 -4.66 -20.68
CA PHE A 79 -7.73 -4.53 -19.84
C PHE A 79 -7.90 -5.32 -18.55
N ASN A 80 -6.91 -6.10 -18.20
CA ASN A 80 -6.80 -6.77 -16.91
C ASN A 80 -6.07 -5.85 -15.93
N LYS A 81 -6.64 -5.68 -14.75
CA LYS A 81 -5.96 -4.99 -13.65
C LYS A 81 -4.87 -5.91 -13.08
N THR A 82 -3.62 -5.48 -13.17
CA THR A 82 -2.44 -6.26 -12.75
C THR A 82 -1.92 -5.86 -11.39
N GLU A 83 -2.13 -4.60 -11.02
CA GLU A 83 -1.73 -4.07 -9.74
C GLU A 83 -2.75 -3.05 -9.25
N ASP A 84 -3.06 -3.08 -7.96
CA ASP A 84 -3.95 -2.11 -7.35
C ASP A 84 -3.75 -2.12 -5.83
N GLN A 85 -3.07 -1.12 -5.33
CA GLN A 85 -2.78 -0.97 -3.91
C GLN A 85 -2.90 0.49 -3.51
N LEU A 86 -3.55 0.71 -2.37
CA LEU A 86 -3.50 1.95 -1.60
C LEU A 86 -3.21 1.58 -0.17
N GLU A 87 -2.05 2.00 0.33
CA GLU A 87 -1.64 1.73 1.70
C GLU A 87 -1.20 3.01 2.40
N ILE A 88 -1.72 3.24 3.59
CA ILE A 88 -1.33 4.35 4.46
C ILE A 88 -0.84 3.74 5.77
N ASN A 89 0.38 4.10 6.15
CA ASN A 89 0.95 3.76 7.44
C ASN A 89 1.25 5.03 8.21
N THR A 90 0.80 5.08 9.46
CA THR A 90 1.08 6.21 10.36
C THR A 90 1.59 5.68 11.68
N ILE A 91 2.69 6.27 12.16
CA ILE A 91 3.25 5.99 13.48
C ILE A 91 3.44 7.32 14.19
N LEU A 92 2.88 7.41 15.39
CA LEU A 92 3.03 8.53 16.28
C LEU A 92 3.75 8.06 17.54
N LEU A 93 4.88 8.68 17.83
CA LEU A 93 5.67 8.43 19.03
C LEU A 93 5.64 9.68 19.92
N ARG A 94 5.33 9.49 21.18
CA ARG A 94 5.54 10.49 22.22
C ARG A 94 6.82 10.16 22.96
N LYS A 95 7.82 11.03 22.80
CA LYS A 95 9.13 10.88 23.45
C LYS A 95 8.97 11.01 24.98
N SER A 96 9.71 10.20 25.70
CA SER A 96 9.86 10.24 27.15
C SER A 96 11.31 10.55 27.48
N GLU A 97 11.58 11.00 28.68
CA GLU A 97 12.93 11.20 29.20
C GLU A 97 13.73 9.90 29.33
N ARG A 98 13.06 8.75 29.21
CA ARG A 98 13.65 7.42 29.22
C ARG A 98 13.69 6.87 27.78
N ASP A 99 14.46 5.82 27.58
CA ASP A 99 14.56 5.12 26.29
C ASP A 99 13.23 4.47 25.84
N ILE A 100 12.16 4.58 26.63
CA ILE A 100 10.84 4.03 26.36
C ILE A 100 9.90 5.17 25.97
N ASN A 101 9.35 5.11 24.78
CA ASN A 101 8.40 6.08 24.23
C ASN A 101 7.00 5.44 24.13
N PHE A 102 5.95 6.24 24.28
CA PHE A 102 4.60 5.80 23.94
C PHE A 102 4.43 5.78 22.43
N SER A 103 3.82 4.73 21.88
CA SER A 103 3.59 4.57 20.45
C SER A 103 2.12 4.36 20.12
N SER A 104 1.70 4.93 19.01
CA SER A 104 0.42 4.64 18.38
C SER A 104 0.68 4.41 16.90
N SER A 105 0.04 3.40 16.32
CA SER A 105 0.16 3.08 14.89
C SER A 105 -1.20 2.93 14.25
N PHE A 106 -1.31 3.36 13.00
CA PHE A 106 -2.46 3.14 12.15
C PHE A 106 -1.98 2.64 10.79
N ASN A 107 -2.60 1.58 10.30
CA ASN A 107 -2.41 1.06 8.95
C ASN A 107 -3.77 0.95 8.29
N LEU A 108 -3.88 1.46 7.08
CA LEU A 108 -5.00 1.27 6.17
C LEU A 108 -4.46 0.64 4.89
N LYS A 109 -5.04 -0.48 4.47
CA LYS A 109 -4.75 -1.10 3.18
C LYS A 109 -6.05 -1.34 2.42
N THR A 110 -6.11 -0.84 1.20
CA THR A 110 -7.26 -1.00 0.30
C THR A 110 -6.79 -0.94 -1.16
N GLN A 111 -7.71 -0.75 -2.08
CA GLN A 111 -7.47 -0.65 -3.52
C GLN A 111 -8.08 0.63 -4.09
N ASN A 112 -7.52 1.10 -5.21
CA ASN A 112 -7.90 2.36 -5.87
C ASN A 112 -9.08 2.20 -6.83
N ALA A 113 -9.20 1.03 -7.47
CA ALA A 113 -10.11 0.82 -8.59
C ALA A 113 -10.93 -0.47 -8.43
N PRO A 114 -12.08 -0.56 -9.08
CA PRO A 114 -12.84 -1.80 -9.13
C PRO A 114 -12.03 -2.95 -9.77
N GLY A 115 -12.11 -4.13 -9.17
CA GLY A 115 -11.64 -5.37 -9.76
C GLY A 115 -12.75 -6.04 -10.56
N ASN A 116 -12.40 -6.64 -11.68
CA ASN A 116 -13.33 -7.38 -12.51
C ASN A 116 -12.68 -8.68 -12.98
N ASN A 117 -13.48 -9.73 -13.02
CA ASN A 117 -13.18 -10.95 -13.73
C ASN A 117 -13.95 -10.94 -15.06
N PHE A 118 -13.32 -11.42 -16.11
CA PHE A 118 -13.93 -11.60 -17.42
C PHE A 118 -14.16 -13.09 -17.61
N ILE A 119 -15.43 -13.49 -17.79
CA ILE A 119 -15.85 -14.88 -17.94
C ILE A 119 -16.39 -15.01 -19.35
N GLU A 120 -15.79 -15.88 -20.16
CA GLU A 120 -16.28 -16.20 -21.49
C GLU A 120 -17.37 -17.29 -21.37
N GLN A 121 -18.59 -16.94 -21.78
CA GLN A 121 -19.73 -17.85 -21.86
C GLN A 121 -20.37 -17.76 -23.25
N GLU A 122 -20.45 -18.88 -23.94
CA GLU A 122 -21.12 -19.00 -25.26
C GLU A 122 -20.66 -17.98 -26.33
N GLY A 123 -19.38 -17.51 -26.23
CA GLY A 123 -18.81 -16.53 -27.16
C GLY A 123 -19.01 -15.07 -26.75
N ASP A 124 -19.71 -14.81 -25.66
CA ASP A 124 -19.83 -13.50 -25.04
C ASP A 124 -18.90 -13.37 -23.82
N ILE A 125 -18.36 -12.18 -23.60
CA ILE A 125 -17.50 -11.87 -22.44
C ILE A 125 -18.33 -11.17 -21.38
N GLU A 126 -18.65 -11.88 -20.32
CA GLU A 126 -19.32 -11.31 -19.16
C GLU A 126 -18.30 -10.69 -18.21
N ARG A 127 -18.55 -9.45 -17.81
CA ARG A 127 -17.75 -8.71 -16.85
C ARG A 127 -18.35 -8.83 -15.45
N VAL A 128 -17.72 -9.59 -14.58
CA VAL A 128 -18.13 -9.78 -13.19
C VAL A 128 -17.26 -8.92 -12.27
N LYS A 129 -17.88 -7.98 -11.58
CA LYS A 129 -17.18 -7.14 -10.60
C LYS A 129 -16.86 -7.94 -9.34
N THR A 130 -15.57 -8.02 -8.96
CA THR A 130 -15.08 -8.80 -7.82
C THR A 130 -14.68 -7.96 -6.62
N SER A 131 -14.40 -6.68 -6.83
CA SER A 131 -14.00 -5.75 -5.77
C SER A 131 -14.31 -4.31 -6.17
N GLY A 132 -14.23 -3.38 -5.22
CA GLY A 132 -14.49 -1.96 -5.45
C GLY A 132 -13.49 -1.06 -4.74
N PHE A 133 -13.57 0.23 -5.00
CA PHE A 133 -12.86 1.20 -4.18
C PHE A 133 -13.24 1.00 -2.71
N PHE A 134 -12.24 0.96 -1.82
CA PHE A 134 -12.42 0.73 -0.40
C PHE A 134 -13.13 -0.59 -0.03
N SER A 135 -13.17 -1.56 -0.94
CA SER A 135 -13.83 -2.85 -0.72
C SER A 135 -13.06 -4.01 -1.39
N PRO A 136 -12.28 -4.81 -0.60
CA PRO A 136 -12.11 -4.71 0.86
C PRO A 136 -11.18 -3.59 1.31
N ALA A 137 -11.43 -3.05 2.51
CA ALA A 137 -10.51 -2.20 3.23
C ALA A 137 -10.12 -2.83 4.57
N TYR A 138 -8.83 -2.87 4.85
CA TYR A 138 -8.25 -3.42 6.07
C TYR A 138 -7.66 -2.29 6.88
N MET A 139 -8.12 -2.12 8.10
CA MET A 139 -7.61 -1.13 9.03
C MET A 139 -7.02 -1.83 10.24
N ARG A 140 -5.90 -1.33 10.72
CA ARG A 140 -5.26 -1.76 11.97
C ARG A 140 -4.91 -0.55 12.81
N LEU A 141 -5.22 -0.62 14.08
CA LEU A 141 -4.86 0.36 15.09
C LEU A 141 -4.03 -0.35 16.15
N GLY A 142 -2.90 0.21 16.52
CA GLY A 142 -2.05 -0.31 17.59
C GLY A 142 -1.68 0.79 18.56
N VAL A 143 -1.69 0.47 19.86
CA VAL A 143 -1.19 1.34 20.92
C VAL A 143 -0.23 0.55 21.79
N GLY A 144 0.90 1.14 22.13
CA GLY A 144 1.93 0.47 22.89
C GLY A 144 3.11 1.35 23.25
N ILE A 145 4.26 0.72 23.27
CA ILE A 145 5.53 1.35 23.61
C ILE A 145 6.58 1.06 22.53
N ALA A 146 7.47 2.02 22.32
CA ALA A 146 8.63 1.88 21.49
C ALA A 146 9.88 2.12 22.34
N PHE A 147 10.84 1.22 22.24
CA PHE A 147 12.15 1.33 22.86
C PHE A 147 13.18 1.53 21.77
N LYS A 148 13.99 2.57 21.89
CA LYS A 148 15.11 2.82 21.00
C LYS A 148 16.35 3.07 21.84
N LYS A 149 17.37 2.21 21.66
CA LYS A 149 18.67 2.39 22.29
C LYS A 149 19.73 2.54 21.20
N ASN A 150 20.21 3.75 21.04
CA ASN A 150 21.13 4.14 19.96
C ASN A 150 20.53 3.75 18.58
N ASP A 151 21.35 3.65 17.55
CA ASP A 151 20.90 3.21 16.22
C ASP A 151 20.98 1.68 16.00
N LEU A 152 21.29 0.94 17.07
CA LEU A 152 21.49 -0.52 17.03
C LEU A 152 20.22 -1.31 17.35
N ILE A 153 19.37 -0.80 18.25
CA ILE A 153 18.20 -1.53 18.72
C ILE A 153 16.97 -0.61 18.67
N ALA A 154 15.99 -1.02 17.88
CA ALA A 154 14.66 -0.41 17.88
C ALA A 154 13.61 -1.53 18.04
N LEU A 155 12.82 -1.45 19.10
CA LEU A 155 11.76 -2.41 19.41
C LEU A 155 10.45 -1.63 19.57
N GLN A 156 9.39 -2.13 18.94
CA GLN A 156 8.03 -1.63 19.14
C GLN A 156 7.14 -2.77 19.60
N PHE A 157 6.44 -2.56 20.70
CA PHE A 157 5.52 -3.53 21.27
C PHE A 157 4.15 -2.88 21.45
N ASN A 158 3.16 -3.35 20.70
CA ASN A 158 1.80 -2.86 20.74
C ASN A 158 0.87 -3.94 21.31
N PRO A 159 0.68 -3.98 22.63
CA PRO A 159 -0.17 -4.99 23.30
C PRO A 159 -1.65 -4.80 22.96
N LEU A 160 -2.07 -3.57 22.64
CA LEU A 160 -3.43 -3.28 22.24
C LEU A 160 -3.46 -3.09 20.71
N ASN A 161 -4.13 -4.04 20.04
CA ASN A 161 -4.34 -3.99 18.60
C ASN A 161 -5.82 -4.20 18.29
N ALA A 162 -6.34 -3.35 17.40
CA ALA A 162 -7.65 -3.52 16.80
C ALA A 162 -7.50 -3.71 15.29
N ARG A 163 -8.29 -4.62 14.73
CA ARG A 163 -8.39 -4.85 13.28
C ARG A 163 -9.85 -4.70 12.85
N LEU A 164 -10.07 -3.88 11.84
CA LEU A 164 -11.36 -3.71 11.19
C LEU A 164 -11.22 -4.09 9.72
N ILE A 165 -12.20 -4.83 9.21
CA ILE A 165 -12.30 -5.17 7.80
C ILE A 165 -13.65 -4.64 7.29
N VAL A 166 -13.60 -3.82 6.25
CA VAL A 166 -14.79 -3.25 5.60
C VAL A 166 -14.91 -3.88 4.23
N VAL A 167 -16.07 -4.47 3.95
CA VAL A 167 -16.41 -5.07 2.65
C VAL A 167 -17.82 -4.65 2.29
N ASP A 168 -18.03 -4.24 1.05
CA ASP A 168 -19.35 -3.92 0.53
C ASP A 168 -20.24 -5.18 0.49
N GLN A 169 -21.50 -5.02 0.86
CA GLN A 169 -22.49 -6.10 0.88
C GLN A 169 -22.66 -6.79 -0.48
N MET A 170 -22.40 -6.08 -1.58
CA MET A 170 -22.45 -6.64 -2.93
C MET A 170 -21.48 -7.82 -3.11
N PHE A 171 -20.32 -7.79 -2.40
CA PHE A 171 -19.31 -8.85 -2.48
C PHE A 171 -19.46 -9.93 -1.41
N THR A 172 -20.39 -9.76 -0.46
CA THR A 172 -20.61 -10.73 0.64
C THR A 172 -21.92 -11.50 0.54
N ARG A 173 -22.82 -11.09 -0.37
CA ARG A 173 -24.17 -11.71 -0.50
C ARG A 173 -24.15 -13.20 -0.82
N ASN A 174 -23.12 -13.69 -1.51
CA ASN A 174 -23.01 -15.12 -1.86
C ASN A 174 -22.45 -15.98 -0.73
N LEU A 175 -21.93 -15.38 0.35
CA LEU A 175 -21.44 -16.09 1.54
C LEU A 175 -22.57 -16.37 2.56
N ALA A 176 -23.73 -15.71 2.43
CA ALA A 176 -24.86 -15.87 3.35
C ALA A 176 -25.88 -16.93 2.90
N ALA A 177 -25.72 -17.54 1.73
CA ALA A 177 -26.59 -18.60 1.21
C ALA A 177 -25.94 -19.98 1.39
N GLY A 178 -25.57 -20.31 2.64
CA GLY A 178 -25.37 -21.67 3.11
C GLY A 178 -24.23 -22.45 2.46
N GLU A 179 -23.10 -22.46 3.10
CA GLU A 179 -22.38 -23.71 3.42
C GLU A 179 -21.56 -23.47 4.67
#